data_c5d3b343de93de7d196fc2c136d73b57
#
_entry.id   c5d3b343de93de7d196fc2c136d73b57
#
_cell.length_a   1.000
_cell.length_b   1.000
_cell.length_c   1.000
_cell.angle_alpha   90.00
_cell.angle_beta   90.00
_cell.angle_gamma   90.00
#
_symmetry.space_group_name_H-M   'P 1'
#
loop_
_entity.id
_entity.type
_entity.pdbx_description
1 polymer ?
#
loop_
_entity_poly.entity_id
_entity_poly.type
_entity_poly.pdbx_seq_one_letter_code
_entity_poly.pdbx_strand_id
1 'polypeptide(L)'
;RDKNCYILQSTCSPVTENLFEILIFADALKRSSAKMINLIVPYFGYARQDRQYKPRQPITSKLVADLLVTAGINRIISFDLHTPQLQGFFSCLVDELTAIPLIASYYKKEHLENVVVVSPDHGGVNRARRVAERIDTPLAIVDKRRPQPNISEVMNVVGDVKGKNCLIIDDMIDTAGSCWESAKALKEHGALSVRVACVHGIFSGPAKERLLDGTIDEILCTDSIPLRKDMNGKVKVIS
;
A
#
# COMPACT_ATOMS: atom_id res chain seq x y z
N ARG A 1 17.58 13.57 28.15
CA ARG A 1 18.35 14.58 27.44
C ARG A 1 19.44 13.91 26.59
N ASP A 2 19.75 14.50 25.46
CA ASP A 2 20.83 14.07 24.54
C ASP A 2 20.78 12.58 24.10
N LYS A 3 19.55 12.06 23.94
CA LYS A 3 19.29 10.69 23.47
C LYS A 3 18.60 10.71 22.11
N ASN A 4 18.86 9.70 21.30
CA ASN A 4 18.08 9.44 20.10
C ASN A 4 16.75 8.82 20.53
N CYS A 5 15.66 9.46 20.15
CA CYS A 5 14.31 9.01 20.46
C CYS A 5 13.63 8.49 19.19
N TYR A 6 12.73 7.53 19.36
CA TYR A 6 11.97 6.93 18.29
C TYR A 6 10.50 7.00 18.64
N ILE A 7 9.70 7.52 17.70
CA ILE A 7 8.24 7.48 17.74
C ILE A 7 7.81 6.41 16.74
N LEU A 8 7.04 5.43 17.16
CA LEU A 8 6.47 4.41 16.28
C LEU A 8 4.97 4.61 16.23
N GLN A 9 4.47 5.04 15.08
CA GLN A 9 3.04 5.32 14.89
C GLN A 9 2.67 5.25 13.41
N SER A 10 1.74 4.37 13.03
CA SER A 10 1.11 4.40 11.71
C SER A 10 0.03 5.48 11.66
N THR A 11 0.01 6.28 10.58
CA THR A 11 -1.02 7.30 10.38
C THR A 11 -2.22 6.75 9.61
N CYS A 12 -2.70 5.58 10.03
CA CYS A 12 -3.96 4.99 9.57
C CYS A 12 -5.18 5.67 10.24
N SER A 13 -6.39 5.22 9.92
CA SER A 13 -7.61 5.75 10.55
C SER A 13 -7.64 5.44 12.05
N PRO A 14 -7.96 6.44 12.88
CA PRO A 14 -8.29 7.84 12.58
C PRO A 14 -7.05 8.70 12.27
N VAL A 15 -6.88 9.06 11.00
CA VAL A 15 -5.62 9.62 10.48
C VAL A 15 -5.21 10.91 11.17
N THR A 16 -6.15 11.82 11.37
CA THR A 16 -5.87 13.14 11.96
C THR A 16 -5.44 13.01 13.43
N GLU A 17 -6.08 12.13 14.18
CA GLU A 17 -5.75 11.89 15.58
C GLU A 17 -4.35 11.29 15.71
N ASN A 18 -4.06 10.23 14.95
CA ASN A 18 -2.76 9.59 14.94
C ASN A 18 -1.64 10.54 14.51
N LEU A 19 -1.90 11.38 13.50
CA LEU A 19 -0.95 12.40 13.06
C LEU A 19 -0.71 13.44 14.16
N PHE A 20 -1.77 13.94 14.77
CA PHE A 20 -1.65 14.98 15.80
C PHE A 20 -0.94 14.45 17.06
N GLU A 21 -1.15 13.19 17.42
CA GLU A 21 -0.42 12.52 18.49
C GLU A 21 1.10 12.51 18.24
N ILE A 22 1.53 12.20 17.00
CA ILE A 22 2.95 12.29 16.61
C ILE A 22 3.50 13.70 16.82
N LEU A 23 2.75 14.73 16.41
CA LEU A 23 3.19 16.12 16.56
C LEU A 23 3.38 16.50 18.03
N ILE A 24 2.47 16.07 18.91
CA ILE A 24 2.55 16.32 20.36
C ILE A 24 3.77 15.59 20.95
N PHE A 25 3.99 14.31 20.61
CA PHE A 25 5.16 13.57 21.05
C PHE A 25 6.47 14.21 20.59
N ALA A 26 6.53 14.66 19.33
CA ALA A 26 7.71 15.31 18.78
C ALA A 26 8.03 16.61 19.54
N ASP A 27 7.04 17.45 19.82
CA ASP A 27 7.23 18.69 20.59
C ASP A 27 7.69 18.39 22.03
N ALA A 28 7.08 17.41 22.68
CA ALA A 28 7.47 17.00 24.03
C ALA A 28 8.92 16.50 24.10
N LEU A 29 9.36 15.68 23.14
CA LEU A 29 10.72 15.17 23.05
C LEU A 29 11.72 16.31 22.75
N LYS A 30 11.36 17.24 21.86
CA LYS A 30 12.17 18.44 21.55
C LYS A 30 12.38 19.28 22.80
N ARG A 31 11.33 19.56 23.59
CA ARG A 31 11.39 20.29 24.86
C ARG A 31 12.17 19.53 25.94
N SER A 32 12.22 18.20 25.86
CA SER A 32 13.01 17.36 26.74
C SER A 32 14.49 17.27 26.34
N SER A 33 14.93 18.04 25.34
CA SER A 33 16.29 18.05 24.81
C SER A 33 16.72 16.70 24.22
N ALA A 34 15.84 16.05 23.46
CA ALA A 34 16.23 14.90 22.65
C ALA A 34 17.31 15.31 21.64
N LYS A 35 18.31 14.43 21.41
CA LYS A 35 19.35 14.67 20.42
C LYS A 35 18.83 14.56 19.00
N MET A 36 18.08 13.50 18.73
CA MET A 36 17.38 13.25 17.46
C MET A 36 16.01 12.65 17.76
N ILE A 37 15.05 13.02 16.95
CA ILE A 37 13.68 12.46 16.97
C ILE A 37 13.47 11.76 15.65
N ASN A 38 13.40 10.42 15.68
CA ASN A 38 13.18 9.57 14.53
C ASN A 38 11.73 9.10 14.53
N LEU A 39 11.01 9.29 13.44
CA LEU A 39 9.66 8.79 13.28
C LEU A 39 9.68 7.51 12.43
N ILE A 40 9.22 6.42 13.02
CA ILE A 40 8.90 5.18 12.31
C ILE A 40 7.40 5.22 12.04
N VAL A 41 7.05 5.48 10.79
CA VAL A 41 5.66 5.55 10.32
C VAL A 41 5.44 4.46 9.27
N PRO A 42 5.09 3.22 9.68
CA PRO A 42 4.95 2.10 8.76
C PRO A 42 4.00 2.41 7.62
N TYR A 43 2.86 3.00 7.92
CA TYR A 43 1.93 3.54 6.92
C TYR A 43 1.84 5.06 7.02
N PHE A 44 2.19 5.75 5.92
CA PHE A 44 2.09 7.21 5.80
C PHE A 44 0.73 7.60 5.22
N GLY A 45 -0.15 8.10 6.08
CA GLY A 45 -1.46 8.61 5.67
C GLY A 45 -1.33 9.84 4.76
N TYR A 46 -2.34 10.06 3.93
CA TYR A 46 -2.36 11.08 2.86
C TYR A 46 -1.33 10.86 1.74
N ALA A 47 -0.58 9.76 1.70
CA ALA A 47 0.40 9.46 0.66
C ALA A 47 -0.18 9.55 -0.78
N ARG A 48 -1.46 9.25 -0.95
CA ARG A 48 -2.16 9.34 -2.24
C ARG A 48 -2.49 10.76 -2.68
N GLN A 49 -2.33 11.77 -1.80
CA GLN A 49 -2.55 13.19 -2.09
C GLN A 49 -1.21 13.89 -2.36
N ASP A 50 -0.44 13.32 -3.28
CA ASP A 50 0.92 13.74 -3.65
C ASP A 50 0.96 14.79 -4.77
N ARG A 51 -0.20 15.10 -5.35
CA ARG A 51 -0.36 16.10 -6.43
C ARG A 51 -1.79 16.64 -6.47
N GLN A 52 -1.97 17.73 -7.17
CA GLN A 52 -3.30 18.24 -7.50
C GLN A 52 -3.89 17.46 -8.67
N TYR A 53 -4.96 16.73 -8.46
CA TYR A 53 -5.73 16.05 -9.52
C TYR A 53 -6.69 17.00 -10.23
N LYS A 54 -7.12 18.05 -9.54
CA LYS A 54 -7.99 19.12 -10.04
C LYS A 54 -7.49 20.47 -9.52
N PRO A 55 -7.78 21.58 -10.23
CA PRO A 55 -7.44 22.92 -9.74
C PRO A 55 -7.94 23.16 -8.31
N ARG A 56 -7.16 23.88 -7.51
CA ARG A 56 -7.49 24.29 -6.13
C ARG A 56 -7.54 23.15 -5.10
N GLN A 57 -7.09 21.95 -5.43
CA GLN A 57 -6.91 20.87 -4.45
C GLN A 57 -5.58 21.03 -3.70
N PRO A 58 -5.51 20.60 -2.43
CA PRO A 58 -4.26 20.58 -1.69
C PRO A 58 -3.34 19.48 -2.17
N ILE A 59 -2.04 19.61 -1.84
CA ILE A 59 -1.06 18.51 -1.84
C ILE A 59 -0.85 18.14 -0.38
N THR A 60 -1.76 17.34 0.17
CA THR A 60 -1.82 17.11 1.63
C THR A 60 -0.61 16.34 2.14
N SER A 61 -0.03 15.45 1.34
CA SER A 61 1.20 14.74 1.72
C SER A 61 2.38 15.70 1.94
N LYS A 62 2.49 16.78 1.15
CA LYS A 62 3.51 17.83 1.37
C LYS A 62 3.24 18.62 2.64
N LEU A 63 1.99 19.00 2.87
CA LEU A 63 1.61 19.70 4.10
C LEU A 63 1.96 18.86 5.35
N VAL A 64 1.62 17.57 5.33
CA VAL A 64 1.94 16.66 6.45
C VAL A 64 3.45 16.52 6.64
N ALA A 65 4.21 16.40 5.56
CA ALA A 65 5.66 16.34 5.62
C ALA A 65 6.25 17.59 6.31
N ASP A 66 5.77 18.78 5.94
CA ASP A 66 6.23 20.04 6.55
C ASP A 66 5.84 20.14 8.03
N LEU A 67 4.66 19.71 8.42
CA LEU A 67 4.22 19.70 9.81
C LEU A 67 5.10 18.80 10.67
N LEU A 68 5.43 17.59 10.20
CA LEU A 68 6.29 16.65 10.91
C LEU A 68 7.69 17.22 11.14
N VAL A 69 8.29 17.81 10.11
CA VAL A 69 9.63 18.43 10.23
C VAL A 69 9.59 19.65 11.15
N THR A 70 8.56 20.49 11.05
CA THR A 70 8.38 21.67 11.91
C THR A 70 8.23 21.29 13.39
N ALA A 71 7.53 20.18 13.67
CA ALA A 71 7.40 19.65 15.03
C ALA A 71 8.74 19.15 15.61
N GLY A 72 9.74 18.88 14.77
CA GLY A 72 11.08 18.51 15.20
C GLY A 72 11.54 17.12 14.80
N ILE A 73 10.82 16.45 13.91
CA ILE A 73 11.26 15.15 13.36
C ILE A 73 12.52 15.37 12.50
N ASN A 74 13.59 14.60 12.79
CA ASN A 74 14.87 14.67 12.11
C ASN A 74 15.05 13.58 11.05
N ARG A 75 14.32 12.47 11.16
CA ARG A 75 14.38 11.34 10.24
C ARG A 75 13.04 10.61 10.20
N ILE A 76 12.66 10.18 9.01
CA ILE A 76 11.44 9.38 8.76
C ILE A 76 11.87 8.00 8.26
N ILE A 77 11.24 6.97 8.80
CA ILE A 77 11.36 5.58 8.33
C ILE A 77 9.95 5.12 7.98
N SER A 78 9.72 4.76 6.73
CA SER A 78 8.42 4.33 6.24
C SER A 78 8.53 3.11 5.35
N PHE A 79 7.41 2.43 5.08
CA PHE A 79 7.37 1.28 4.18
C PHE A 79 6.57 1.59 2.93
N ASP A 80 7.09 1.19 1.77
CA ASP A 80 6.41 1.17 0.47
C ASP A 80 5.50 2.41 0.28
N LEU A 81 6.11 3.58 0.23
CA LEU A 81 5.41 4.84 -0.04
C LEU A 81 4.62 4.73 -1.36
N HIS A 82 3.46 5.35 -1.42
CA HIS A 82 2.59 5.28 -2.60
C HIS A 82 3.31 5.65 -3.89
N THR A 83 4.15 6.68 -3.82
CA THR A 83 5.03 7.07 -4.93
C THR A 83 6.44 7.42 -4.40
N PRO A 84 7.52 7.07 -5.13
CA PRO A 84 8.89 7.37 -4.70
C PRO A 84 9.17 8.86 -4.51
N GLN A 85 8.44 9.73 -5.21
CA GLN A 85 8.59 11.19 -5.15
C GLN A 85 8.25 11.76 -3.77
N LEU A 86 7.45 11.05 -2.96
CA LEU A 86 7.10 11.47 -1.60
C LEU A 86 8.34 11.70 -0.72
N GLN A 87 9.44 10.99 -0.96
CA GLN A 87 10.71 11.20 -0.25
C GLN A 87 11.20 12.66 -0.40
N GLY A 88 10.99 13.25 -1.57
CA GLY A 88 11.37 14.63 -1.86
C GLY A 88 10.50 15.71 -1.20
N PHE A 89 9.40 15.32 -0.55
CA PHE A 89 8.52 16.27 0.16
C PHE A 89 9.05 16.62 1.55
N PHE A 90 9.91 15.78 2.10
CA PHE A 90 10.50 16.00 3.41
C PHE A 90 11.83 16.76 3.28
N SER A 91 12.04 17.73 4.16
CA SER A 91 13.32 18.42 4.30
C SER A 91 14.23 17.76 5.36
N CYS A 92 13.94 16.53 5.73
CA CYS A 92 14.77 15.67 6.59
C CYS A 92 15.08 14.34 5.88
N LEU A 93 15.91 13.49 6.50
CA LEU A 93 16.24 12.18 5.96
C LEU A 93 15.01 11.27 5.94
N VAL A 94 14.84 10.55 4.84
CA VAL A 94 13.76 9.55 4.66
C VAL A 94 14.38 8.22 4.27
N ASP A 95 14.11 7.19 5.05
CA ASP A 95 14.40 5.81 4.71
C ASP A 95 13.11 5.12 4.30
N GLU A 96 13.01 4.81 3.02
CA GLU A 96 11.94 3.97 2.50
C GLU A 96 12.36 2.50 2.51
N LEU A 97 11.72 1.72 3.36
CA LEU A 97 11.87 0.28 3.41
C LEU A 97 10.81 -0.38 2.52
N THR A 98 10.94 -1.68 2.25
CA THR A 98 9.97 -2.40 1.42
C THR A 98 9.63 -3.76 1.99
N ALA A 99 8.33 -4.10 2.00
CA ALA A 99 7.81 -5.40 2.39
C ALA A 99 7.76 -6.41 1.21
N ILE A 100 8.16 -6.03 0.00
CA ILE A 100 8.17 -6.92 -1.17
C ILE A 100 8.93 -8.23 -0.91
N PRO A 101 10.14 -8.23 -0.30
CA PRO A 101 10.82 -9.49 0.01
C PRO A 101 10.02 -10.40 0.95
N LEU A 102 9.29 -9.83 1.89
CA LEU A 102 8.44 -10.56 2.83
C LEU A 102 7.26 -11.22 2.12
N ILE A 103 6.54 -10.47 1.29
CA ILE A 103 5.43 -10.97 0.45
C ILE A 103 5.93 -12.08 -0.49
N ALA A 104 7.04 -11.85 -1.21
CA ALA A 104 7.61 -12.82 -2.11
C ALA A 104 8.02 -14.11 -1.37
N SER A 105 8.62 -13.99 -0.18
CA SER A 105 9.01 -15.12 0.66
C SER A 105 7.82 -15.97 1.11
N TYR A 106 6.70 -15.31 1.43
CA TYR A 106 5.45 -15.97 1.76
C TYR A 106 4.97 -16.85 0.59
N TYR A 107 4.79 -16.27 -0.59
CA TYR A 107 4.28 -17.02 -1.75
C TYR A 107 5.26 -18.07 -2.29
N LYS A 108 6.55 -17.89 -2.12
CA LYS A 108 7.54 -18.90 -2.45
C LYS A 108 7.39 -20.17 -1.59
N LYS A 109 6.99 -20.02 -0.33
CA LYS A 109 6.73 -21.14 0.61
C LYS A 109 5.40 -21.84 0.33
N GLU A 110 4.43 -21.16 -0.26
CA GLU A 110 3.13 -21.75 -0.61
C GLU A 110 3.22 -22.77 -1.77
N HIS A 111 4.37 -22.84 -2.50
CA HIS A 111 4.61 -23.77 -3.62
C HIS A 111 3.47 -23.80 -4.66
N LEU A 112 2.90 -22.63 -4.96
CA LEU A 112 1.84 -22.53 -5.95
C LEU A 112 2.38 -22.79 -7.35
N GLU A 113 1.72 -23.69 -8.08
CA GLU A 113 2.05 -23.97 -9.48
C GLU A 113 1.36 -22.98 -10.43
N ASN A 114 1.95 -22.80 -11.61
CA ASN A 114 1.37 -21.95 -12.67
C ASN A 114 0.97 -20.54 -12.19
N VAL A 115 1.84 -19.90 -11.40
CA VAL A 115 1.59 -18.54 -10.88
C VAL A 115 1.91 -17.49 -11.94
N VAL A 116 1.09 -16.44 -12.01
CA VAL A 116 1.40 -15.20 -12.68
C VAL A 116 1.17 -14.03 -11.71
N VAL A 117 2.16 -13.19 -11.55
CA VAL A 117 2.01 -11.95 -10.78
C VAL A 117 1.30 -10.91 -11.64
N VAL A 118 0.37 -10.18 -11.04
CA VAL A 118 -0.48 -9.22 -11.76
C VAL A 118 -0.37 -7.85 -11.12
N SER A 119 -0.14 -6.83 -11.95
CA SER A 119 -0.33 -5.44 -11.55
C SER A 119 -1.77 -5.02 -11.82
N PRO A 120 -2.48 -4.44 -10.83
CA PRO A 120 -3.87 -4.00 -11.01
C PRO A 120 -4.00 -2.74 -11.89
N ASP A 121 -2.89 -2.05 -12.17
CA ASP A 121 -2.81 -0.88 -13.05
C ASP A 121 -1.37 -0.62 -13.52
N HIS A 122 -1.18 0.41 -14.32
CA HIS A 122 0.16 0.79 -14.81
C HIS A 122 1.08 1.35 -13.72
N GLY A 123 0.55 1.97 -12.69
CA GLY A 123 1.32 2.57 -11.59
C GLY A 123 2.03 1.51 -10.73
N GLY A 124 1.38 0.36 -10.53
CA GLY A 124 1.88 -0.75 -9.73
C GLY A 124 2.87 -1.69 -10.42
N VAL A 125 3.12 -1.53 -11.74
CA VAL A 125 3.91 -2.48 -12.54
C VAL A 125 5.30 -2.75 -11.97
N ASN A 126 6.01 -1.73 -11.52
CA ASN A 126 7.34 -1.91 -10.95
C ASN A 126 7.31 -2.72 -9.65
N ARG A 127 6.30 -2.52 -8.82
CA ARG A 127 6.09 -3.28 -7.57
C ARG A 127 5.80 -4.74 -7.88
N ALA A 128 4.84 -5.00 -8.75
CA ALA A 128 4.48 -6.34 -9.19
C ALA A 128 5.67 -7.08 -9.82
N ARG A 129 6.45 -6.41 -10.68
CA ARG A 129 7.67 -6.96 -11.30
C ARG A 129 8.69 -7.39 -10.25
N ARG A 130 8.94 -6.58 -9.23
CA ARG A 130 9.88 -6.92 -8.14
C ARG A 130 9.46 -8.18 -7.37
N VAL A 131 8.17 -8.46 -7.25
CA VAL A 131 7.67 -9.72 -6.68
C VAL A 131 7.85 -10.87 -7.68
N ALA A 132 7.43 -10.69 -8.94
CA ALA A 132 7.54 -11.69 -10.01
C ALA A 132 8.98 -12.22 -10.16
N GLU A 133 9.96 -11.31 -10.22
CA GLU A 133 11.40 -11.66 -10.29
C GLU A 133 11.87 -12.47 -9.08
N ARG A 134 11.34 -12.17 -7.87
CA ARG A 134 11.75 -12.90 -6.65
C ARG A 134 11.19 -14.31 -6.55
N ILE A 135 10.03 -14.54 -7.12
CA ILE A 135 9.38 -15.87 -7.10
C ILE A 135 9.50 -16.60 -8.45
N ASP A 136 10.25 -16.01 -9.39
CA ASP A 136 10.53 -16.56 -10.74
C ASP A 136 9.25 -16.90 -11.52
N THR A 137 8.39 -15.89 -11.69
CA THR A 137 7.10 -16.06 -12.37
C THR A 137 6.87 -14.95 -13.39
N PRO A 138 6.05 -15.19 -14.43
CA PRO A 138 5.68 -14.14 -15.38
C PRO A 138 4.85 -13.02 -14.74
N LEU A 139 4.82 -11.86 -15.43
CA LEU A 139 4.04 -10.69 -15.05
C LEU A 139 2.92 -10.46 -16.07
N ALA A 140 1.73 -10.14 -15.56
CA ALA A 140 0.62 -9.60 -16.34
C ALA A 140 0.17 -8.24 -15.78
N ILE A 141 -0.59 -7.49 -16.57
CA ILE A 141 -1.05 -6.15 -16.19
C ILE A 141 -2.54 -6.05 -16.55
N VAL A 142 -3.34 -5.52 -15.62
CA VAL A 142 -4.71 -5.11 -15.91
C VAL A 142 -4.68 -3.66 -16.40
N ASP A 143 -5.01 -3.46 -17.66
CA ASP A 143 -5.06 -2.16 -18.32
C ASP A 143 -6.51 -1.64 -18.32
N LYS A 144 -6.74 -0.55 -17.58
CA LYS A 144 -8.05 0.12 -17.49
C LYS A 144 -8.12 1.17 -18.58
N ARG A 145 -8.94 0.93 -19.60
CA ARG A 145 -9.17 1.90 -20.68
C ARG A 145 -10.59 2.46 -20.59
N ARG A 146 -10.69 3.77 -20.63
CA ARG A 146 -11.93 4.49 -20.94
C ARG A 146 -11.91 4.89 -22.40
N PRO A 147 -12.53 4.13 -23.31
CA PRO A 147 -12.49 4.44 -24.73
C PRO A 147 -13.17 5.79 -25.07
N GLN A 148 -14.16 6.21 -24.28
CA GLN A 148 -14.84 7.50 -24.40
C GLN A 148 -15.47 7.93 -23.07
N PRO A 149 -15.73 9.25 -22.85
CA PRO A 149 -16.54 9.73 -21.73
C PRO A 149 -17.93 9.04 -21.74
N ASN A 150 -18.39 8.57 -20.58
CA ASN A 150 -19.67 7.87 -20.38
C ASN A 150 -19.78 6.44 -20.92
N ILE A 151 -18.70 5.82 -21.39
CA ILE A 151 -18.66 4.37 -21.66
C ILE A 151 -18.04 3.66 -20.45
N SER A 152 -18.57 2.45 -20.14
CA SER A 152 -18.06 1.58 -19.09
C SER A 152 -16.57 1.34 -19.29
N GLU A 153 -15.81 1.33 -18.17
CA GLU A 153 -14.39 0.98 -18.22
C GLU A 153 -14.23 -0.43 -18.78
N VAL A 154 -13.40 -0.56 -19.82
CA VAL A 154 -13.03 -1.87 -20.37
C VAL A 154 -11.75 -2.29 -19.68
N MET A 155 -11.80 -3.43 -19.01
CA MET A 155 -10.63 -4.07 -18.42
C MET A 155 -9.99 -4.97 -19.46
N ASN A 156 -8.79 -4.62 -19.89
CA ASN A 156 -7.97 -5.46 -20.75
C ASN A 156 -6.86 -6.10 -19.93
N VAL A 157 -6.57 -7.37 -20.17
CA VAL A 157 -5.47 -8.08 -19.51
C VAL A 157 -4.34 -8.26 -20.51
N VAL A 158 -3.18 -7.70 -20.19
CA VAL A 158 -1.96 -7.87 -20.97
C VAL A 158 -1.11 -8.94 -20.30
N GLY A 159 -0.90 -10.05 -20.97
CA GLY A 159 -0.22 -11.24 -20.47
C GLY A 159 -1.12 -12.48 -20.47
N ASP A 160 -0.53 -13.66 -20.32
CA ASP A 160 -1.26 -14.93 -20.29
C ASP A 160 -1.70 -15.27 -18.87
N VAL A 161 -3.02 -15.27 -18.63
CA VAL A 161 -3.63 -15.56 -17.32
C VAL A 161 -4.56 -16.77 -17.37
N LYS A 162 -4.85 -17.30 -18.58
CA LYS A 162 -5.75 -18.44 -18.75
C LYS A 162 -5.16 -19.70 -18.12
N GLY A 163 -5.91 -20.32 -17.23
CA GLY A 163 -5.47 -21.52 -16.52
C GLY A 163 -4.34 -21.25 -15.50
N LYS A 164 -4.14 -20.00 -15.08
CA LYS A 164 -3.09 -19.60 -14.13
C LYS A 164 -3.66 -19.25 -12.76
N ASN A 165 -2.81 -19.35 -11.75
CA ASN A 165 -3.05 -18.81 -10.42
C ASN A 165 -2.54 -17.37 -10.38
N CYS A 166 -3.45 -16.40 -10.40
CA CYS A 166 -3.12 -14.97 -10.46
C CYS A 166 -2.85 -14.42 -9.06
N LEU A 167 -1.75 -13.65 -8.92
CA LEU A 167 -1.37 -12.97 -7.69
C LEU A 167 -1.31 -11.46 -7.94
N ILE A 168 -2.34 -10.74 -7.55
CA ILE A 168 -2.39 -9.27 -7.64
C ILE A 168 -1.53 -8.68 -6.53
N ILE A 169 -0.64 -7.74 -6.88
CA ILE A 169 0.24 -7.04 -5.93
C ILE A 169 -0.04 -5.54 -5.97
N ASP A 170 -0.33 -4.97 -4.81
CA ASP A 170 -0.50 -3.52 -4.66
C ASP A 170 0.26 -2.98 -3.42
N ASP A 171 0.40 -1.64 -3.29
CA ASP A 171 0.93 -1.03 -2.06
C ASP A 171 -0.11 -1.07 -0.95
N MET A 172 -1.35 -0.75 -1.28
CA MET A 172 -2.43 -0.70 -0.31
C MET A 172 -3.76 -1.17 -0.87
N ILE A 173 -4.58 -1.73 0.00
CA ILE A 173 -5.99 -2.00 -0.27
C ILE A 173 -6.82 -1.08 0.63
N ASP A 174 -7.45 -0.08 0.04
CA ASP A 174 -8.34 0.85 0.73
C ASP A 174 -9.79 0.39 0.58
N THR A 175 -10.53 0.85 -0.41
CA THR A 175 -11.91 0.42 -0.68
C THR A 175 -12.03 -0.88 -1.46
N ALA A 176 -10.91 -1.49 -1.81
CA ALA A 176 -10.77 -2.69 -2.62
C ALA A 176 -11.33 -2.62 -4.05
N GLY A 177 -11.71 -1.43 -4.54
CA GLY A 177 -12.29 -1.30 -5.88
C GLY A 177 -11.37 -1.83 -6.97
N SER A 178 -10.13 -1.34 -7.03
CA SER A 178 -9.17 -1.71 -8.09
C SER A 178 -8.82 -3.19 -8.09
N CYS A 179 -8.52 -3.78 -6.93
CA CYS A 179 -8.17 -5.20 -6.86
C CYS A 179 -9.35 -6.11 -7.16
N TRP A 180 -10.56 -5.74 -6.72
CA TRP A 180 -11.79 -6.49 -6.97
C TRP A 180 -12.19 -6.48 -8.46
N GLU A 181 -12.18 -5.31 -9.10
CA GLU A 181 -12.43 -5.20 -10.55
C GLU A 181 -11.37 -5.96 -11.35
N SER A 182 -10.10 -5.86 -10.96
CA SER A 182 -9.02 -6.64 -11.58
C SER A 182 -9.23 -8.13 -11.40
N ALA A 183 -9.65 -8.58 -10.22
CA ALA A 183 -9.93 -9.99 -9.96
C ALA A 183 -11.07 -10.52 -10.83
N LYS A 184 -12.15 -9.76 -11.02
CA LYS A 184 -13.23 -10.12 -11.94
C LYS A 184 -12.73 -10.27 -13.37
N ALA A 185 -11.98 -9.28 -13.87
CA ALA A 185 -11.41 -9.33 -15.21
C ALA A 185 -10.52 -10.57 -15.40
N LEU A 186 -9.68 -10.89 -14.42
CA LEU A 186 -8.84 -12.08 -14.47
C LEU A 186 -9.65 -13.37 -14.51
N LYS A 187 -10.71 -13.50 -13.72
CA LYS A 187 -11.63 -14.65 -13.75
C LYS A 187 -12.34 -14.76 -15.10
N GLU A 188 -12.80 -13.65 -15.68
CA GLU A 188 -13.40 -13.60 -17.02
C GLU A 188 -12.42 -14.03 -18.12
N HIS A 189 -11.11 -13.76 -17.94
CA HIS A 189 -10.04 -14.21 -18.84
C HIS A 189 -9.55 -15.63 -18.55
N GLY A 190 -10.24 -16.37 -17.66
CA GLY A 190 -9.99 -17.77 -17.39
C GLY A 190 -8.92 -18.07 -16.34
N ALA A 191 -8.64 -17.15 -15.43
CA ALA A 191 -7.78 -17.43 -14.28
C ALA A 191 -8.39 -18.53 -13.38
N LEU A 192 -7.56 -19.46 -12.92
CA LEU A 192 -7.99 -20.53 -12.00
C LEU A 192 -8.31 -19.99 -10.62
N SER A 193 -7.39 -19.20 -10.06
CA SER A 193 -7.56 -18.54 -8.78
C SER A 193 -7.02 -17.12 -8.83
N VAL A 194 -7.54 -16.26 -7.96
CA VAL A 194 -7.05 -14.90 -7.80
C VAL A 194 -6.75 -14.62 -6.33
N ARG A 195 -5.50 -14.36 -6.03
CA ARG A 195 -5.02 -13.91 -4.73
C ARG A 195 -4.63 -12.44 -4.79
N VAL A 196 -4.77 -11.74 -3.68
CA VAL A 196 -4.39 -10.33 -3.58
C VAL A 196 -3.44 -10.13 -2.41
N ALA A 197 -2.32 -9.48 -2.63
CA ALA A 197 -1.41 -9.08 -1.57
C ALA A 197 -1.12 -7.58 -1.62
N CYS A 198 -1.10 -6.97 -0.45
CA CYS A 198 -0.70 -5.57 -0.30
C CYS A 198 0.22 -5.39 0.91
N VAL A 199 0.90 -4.25 0.95
CA VAL A 199 1.65 -3.85 2.15
C VAL A 199 0.68 -3.29 3.19
N HIS A 200 -0.19 -2.35 2.81
CA HIS A 200 -1.05 -1.63 3.74
C HIS A 200 -2.52 -2.05 3.60
N GLY A 201 -3.02 -2.82 4.57
CA GLY A 201 -4.42 -3.23 4.62
C GLY A 201 -5.30 -2.19 5.32
N ILE A 202 -5.76 -1.17 4.60
CA ILE A 202 -6.63 -0.11 5.16
C ILE A 202 -8.06 -0.63 5.30
N PHE A 203 -8.57 -1.32 4.28
CA PHE A 203 -9.88 -1.97 4.24
C PHE A 203 -11.05 -1.06 4.62
N SER A 204 -11.09 0.15 4.06
CA SER A 204 -12.15 1.12 4.36
C SER A 204 -13.43 0.91 3.53
N GLY A 205 -14.53 1.51 3.98
CA GLY A 205 -15.79 1.53 3.26
C GLY A 205 -16.25 0.13 2.85
N PRO A 206 -16.57 -0.10 1.55
CA PRO A 206 -17.10 -1.38 1.04
C PRO A 206 -16.03 -2.47 0.84
N ALA A 207 -14.81 -2.30 1.34
CA ALA A 207 -13.71 -3.25 1.12
C ALA A 207 -14.06 -4.68 1.55
N LYS A 208 -14.70 -4.83 2.73
CA LYS A 208 -15.10 -6.13 3.25
C LYS A 208 -16.03 -6.88 2.29
N GLU A 209 -17.05 -6.20 1.79
CA GLU A 209 -18.05 -6.79 0.90
C GLU A 209 -17.39 -7.23 -0.41
N ARG A 210 -16.53 -6.38 -0.99
CA ARG A 210 -15.81 -6.66 -2.23
C ARG A 210 -14.80 -7.79 -2.11
N LEU A 211 -14.07 -7.82 -1.02
CA LEU A 211 -13.01 -8.81 -0.80
C LEU A 211 -13.56 -10.20 -0.43
N LEU A 212 -14.78 -10.28 0.07
CA LEU A 212 -15.38 -11.50 0.58
C LEU A 212 -16.57 -12.00 -0.24
N ASP A 213 -16.77 -11.48 -1.45
CA ASP A 213 -17.84 -11.91 -2.37
C ASP A 213 -17.56 -13.26 -3.07
N GLY A 214 -16.38 -13.84 -2.85
CA GLY A 214 -15.96 -15.10 -3.47
C GLY A 214 -15.17 -14.93 -4.76
N THR A 215 -14.95 -13.70 -5.24
CA THR A 215 -14.12 -13.43 -6.44
C THR A 215 -12.63 -13.62 -6.13
N ILE A 216 -12.20 -13.25 -4.90
CA ILE A 216 -10.82 -13.31 -4.43
C ILE A 216 -10.66 -14.51 -3.49
N ASP A 217 -9.74 -15.42 -3.83
CA ASP A 217 -9.52 -16.68 -3.10
C ASP A 217 -8.69 -16.47 -1.83
N GLU A 218 -7.79 -15.49 -1.80
CA GLU A 218 -6.92 -15.19 -0.66
C GLU A 218 -6.56 -13.72 -0.60
N ILE A 219 -6.49 -13.19 0.61
CA ILE A 219 -6.06 -11.82 0.89
C ILE A 219 -4.89 -11.86 1.87
N LEU A 220 -3.77 -11.22 1.49
CA LEU A 220 -2.57 -11.09 2.32
C LEU A 220 -2.24 -9.62 2.53
N CYS A 221 -1.91 -9.24 3.76
CA CYS A 221 -1.30 -7.93 4.04
C CYS A 221 -0.20 -8.03 5.09
N THR A 222 0.51 -6.94 5.31
CA THR A 222 1.45 -6.84 6.44
C THR A 222 0.75 -6.24 7.66
N ASP A 223 1.45 -6.23 8.79
CA ASP A 223 1.04 -5.59 10.03
C ASP A 223 1.40 -4.10 10.12
N SER A 224 1.71 -3.46 9.00
CA SER A 224 1.97 -2.00 8.93
C SER A 224 0.80 -1.15 9.43
N ILE A 225 -0.42 -1.71 9.36
CA ILE A 225 -1.66 -1.16 9.90
C ILE A 225 -2.32 -2.26 10.75
N PRO A 226 -2.81 -1.96 11.97
CA PRO A 226 -3.58 -2.91 12.74
C PRO A 226 -4.80 -3.40 11.96
N LEU A 227 -4.96 -4.73 11.84
CA LEU A 227 -6.07 -5.30 11.12
C LEU A 227 -7.41 -4.94 11.77
N ARG A 228 -8.37 -4.50 10.97
CA ARG A 228 -9.74 -4.23 11.44
C ARG A 228 -10.35 -5.51 12.02
N LYS A 229 -11.05 -5.37 13.16
CA LYS A 229 -11.68 -6.50 13.87
C LYS A 229 -12.63 -7.34 13.01
N ASP A 230 -13.36 -6.69 12.10
CA ASP A 230 -14.32 -7.35 11.21
C ASP A 230 -13.68 -8.09 10.02
N MET A 231 -12.35 -7.96 9.85
CA MET A 231 -11.54 -8.68 8.87
C MET A 231 -10.73 -9.82 9.49
N ASN A 232 -10.76 -9.98 10.83
CA ASN A 232 -10.04 -11.04 11.52
C ASN A 232 -10.45 -12.44 11.01
N GLY A 233 -9.47 -13.31 10.77
CA GLY A 233 -9.67 -14.66 10.25
C GLY A 233 -10.02 -14.73 8.76
N LYS A 234 -10.10 -13.59 8.07
CA LYS A 234 -10.41 -13.48 6.65
C LYS A 234 -9.24 -12.98 5.80
N VAL A 235 -8.29 -12.34 6.46
CA VAL A 235 -7.06 -11.81 5.86
C VAL A 235 -5.88 -12.48 6.56
N LYS A 236 -4.93 -12.96 5.77
CA LYS A 236 -3.63 -13.40 6.29
C LYS A 236 -2.75 -12.18 6.54
N VAL A 237 -2.14 -12.13 7.70
CA VAL A 237 -1.23 -11.04 8.09
C VAL A 237 0.17 -11.61 8.29
N ILE A 238 1.16 -10.96 7.68
CA ILE A 238 2.58 -11.29 7.83
C ILE A 238 3.33 -10.12 8.46
N SER A 239 4.36 -10.44 9.27
CA SER A 239 5.19 -9.49 10.01
C SER A 239 6.66 -9.63 9.63
#